data_7b95fd148043e7ba47396f6e6a9aabc6
#
_entry.id   7b95fd148043e7ba47396f6e6a9aabc6
#
_cell.length_a   1.000
_cell.length_b   1.000
_cell.length_c   1.000
_cell.angle_alpha   90.00
_cell.angle_beta   90.00
_cell.angle_gamma   90.00
#
_symmetry.space_group_name_H-M   'P 1'
#
loop_
_entity.id
_entity.type
_entity.pdbx_description
1 polymer ?
#
loop_
_entity_poly.entity_id
_entity_poly.type
_entity_poly.pdbx_seq_one_letter_code
_entity_poly.pdbx_strand_id
1 'polypeptide(L)' 'KRDLPPCISCQIFSVIKDINQRNGTTILLVEQNAFQALQVAHQGVVLETGKITLRGEAQGLLRSDQVRKAYLGED' A
#
# COMPACT_ATOMS: atom_id res chain seq x y z
N LYS A 1 4.15 15.97 -24.08
CA LYS A 1 3.88 15.56 -22.72
C LYS A 1 2.58 16.15 -22.20
N ARG A 2 1.83 15.36 -21.51
CA ARG A 2 0.60 15.84 -20.99
C ARG A 2 0.75 16.53 -19.65
N ASP A 3 -0.15 17.45 -19.42
CA ASP A 3 -0.15 18.22 -18.19
C ASP A 3 -1.28 17.80 -17.27
N LEU A 4 -1.37 16.51 -17.06
CA LEU A 4 -2.33 16.02 -16.10
C LEU A 4 -1.87 16.38 -14.69
N PRO A 5 -2.79 16.77 -13.84
CA PRO A 5 -2.42 17.00 -12.45
C PRO A 5 -1.98 15.69 -11.82
N PRO A 6 -1.03 15.75 -10.89
CA PRO A 6 -0.62 14.54 -10.19
C PRO A 6 -1.78 13.97 -9.41
N CYS A 7 -1.77 12.66 -9.30
CA CYS A 7 -2.74 11.96 -8.48
C CYS A 7 -2.57 12.41 -7.02
N ILE A 8 -3.66 12.86 -6.40
CA ILE A 8 -3.59 13.35 -5.03
C ILE A 8 -3.18 12.25 -4.07
N SER A 9 -3.72 11.05 -4.25
CA SER A 9 -3.32 9.90 -3.44
C SER A 9 -1.84 9.59 -3.61
N CYS A 10 -1.35 9.71 -4.85
CA CYS A 10 0.07 9.45 -5.11
C CYS A 10 0.95 10.45 -4.41
N GLN A 11 0.52 11.70 -4.34
CA GLN A 11 1.28 12.73 -3.62
C GLN A 11 1.32 12.42 -2.13
N ILE A 12 0.19 12.00 -1.57
CA ILE A 12 0.12 11.66 -0.15
C ILE A 12 1.03 10.48 0.16
N PHE A 13 1.01 9.44 -0.67
CA PHE A 13 1.88 8.29 -0.47
C PHE A 13 3.35 8.68 -0.55
N SER A 14 3.69 9.59 -1.45
CA SER A 14 5.06 10.07 -1.57
C SER A 14 5.51 10.79 -0.31
N VAL A 15 4.63 11.61 0.27
CA VAL A 15 4.94 12.32 1.51
C VAL A 15 5.12 11.35 2.67
N ILE A 16 4.25 10.35 2.75
CA ILE A 16 4.32 9.34 3.82
C ILE A 16 5.66 8.61 3.75
N LYS A 17 6.04 8.20 2.56
CA LYS A 17 7.30 7.50 2.36
C LYS A 17 8.48 8.38 2.74
N ASP A 18 8.42 9.63 2.36
CA ASP A 18 9.49 10.59 2.65
C ASP A 18 9.66 10.80 4.15
N ILE A 19 8.56 10.99 4.86
CA ILE A 19 8.61 11.19 6.31
C ILE A 19 9.19 9.96 6.98
N ASN A 20 8.78 8.78 6.57
CA ASN A 20 9.27 7.55 7.15
C ASN A 20 10.78 7.39 6.91
N GLN A 21 11.22 7.65 5.69
CA GLN A 21 12.63 7.45 5.34
C GLN A 21 13.55 8.49 5.96
N ARG A 22 13.12 9.73 5.95
CA ARG A 22 13.97 10.80 6.46
C ARG A 22 14.00 10.88 7.97
N ASN A 23 12.85 10.70 8.59
CA ASN A 23 12.72 10.92 10.03
C ASN A 23 12.68 9.64 10.84
N GLY A 24 12.59 8.48 10.16
CA GLY A 24 12.45 7.21 10.85
C GLY A 24 11.14 7.06 11.57
N THR A 25 10.14 7.85 11.21
CA THR A 25 8.84 7.81 11.86
C THR A 25 8.08 6.56 11.46
N THR A 26 7.57 5.83 12.45
CA THR A 26 6.70 4.68 12.19
C THR A 26 5.32 5.20 11.83
N ILE A 27 4.77 4.72 10.73
CA ILE A 27 3.49 5.19 10.22
C ILE A 27 2.54 4.03 10.05
N LEU A 28 1.34 4.17 10.58
CA LEU A 28 0.25 3.24 10.33
C LEU A 28 -0.66 3.83 9.27
N LEU A 29 -0.75 3.14 8.14
CA LEU A 29 -1.57 3.58 7.02
C LEU A 29 -2.73 2.61 6.83
N VAL A 30 -3.94 3.15 6.82
CA VAL A 30 -5.14 2.36 6.52
C VAL A 30 -5.67 2.83 5.18
N GLU A 31 -5.76 1.91 4.22
CA GLU A 31 -6.07 2.30 2.84
C GLU A 31 -6.79 1.17 2.13
N GLN A 32 -7.76 1.53 1.29
CA GLN A 32 -8.45 0.55 0.47
C GLN A 32 -7.69 0.22 -0.80
N ASN A 33 -6.86 1.14 -1.29
CA ASN A 33 -6.05 0.89 -2.47
C ASN A 33 -4.83 0.08 -2.07
N ALA A 34 -4.99 -1.24 -2.07
CA ALA A 34 -3.97 -2.14 -1.58
C ALA A 34 -2.67 -2.04 -2.37
N PHE A 35 -2.78 -1.88 -3.69
CA PHE A 35 -1.59 -1.83 -4.53
C PHE A 35 -0.69 -0.66 -4.15
N GLN A 36 -1.26 0.53 -4.04
CA GLN A 36 -0.48 1.70 -3.68
C GLN A 36 0.04 1.64 -2.25
N ALA A 37 -0.80 1.17 -1.33
CA ALA A 37 -0.39 1.08 0.07
C ALA A 37 0.78 0.12 0.24
N LEU A 38 0.72 -1.04 -0.43
CA LEU A 38 1.77 -2.04 -0.30
C LEU A 38 3.08 -1.60 -0.95
N GLN A 39 3.01 -0.70 -1.93
CA GLN A 39 4.23 -0.21 -2.55
C GLN A 39 5.06 0.66 -1.62
N VAL A 40 4.42 1.34 -0.68
CA VAL A 40 5.14 2.21 0.25
C VAL A 40 5.33 1.59 1.62
N ALA A 41 4.66 0.49 1.91
CA ALA A 41 4.72 -0.13 3.22
C ALA A 41 5.88 -1.12 3.34
N HIS A 42 6.27 -1.40 4.56
CA HIS A 42 7.22 -2.47 4.86
C HIS A 42 6.45 -3.74 5.21
N GLN A 43 5.37 -3.59 5.95
CA GLN A 43 4.53 -4.69 6.39
C GLN A 43 3.09 -4.39 6.02
N GLY A 44 2.34 -5.43 5.67
CA GLY A 44 0.95 -5.28 5.34
C GLY A 44 0.07 -6.22 6.14
N VAL A 45 -1.14 -5.79 6.41
CA VAL A 45 -2.16 -6.58 7.07
C VAL A 45 -3.46 -6.37 6.33
N VAL A 46 -4.11 -7.45 5.94
CA VAL A 46 -5.39 -7.37 5.24
C VAL A 46 -6.50 -7.74 6.20
N LEU A 47 -7.48 -6.84 6.30
CA LEU A 47 -8.62 -7.04 7.17
C LEU A 47 -9.87 -7.27 6.32
N GLU A 48 -10.65 -8.29 6.70
CA GLU A 48 -11.95 -8.54 6.11
C GLU A 48 -12.94 -8.78 7.22
N THR A 49 -13.99 -7.97 7.25
CA THR A 49 -15.05 -8.09 8.24
C THR A 49 -14.49 -8.15 9.67
N GLY A 50 -13.52 -7.26 9.92
CA GLY A 50 -12.94 -7.15 11.26
C GLY A 50 -11.94 -8.22 11.63
N LYS A 51 -11.56 -9.07 10.68
CA LYS A 51 -10.59 -10.14 10.94
C LYS A 51 -9.39 -10.01 10.02
N ILE A 52 -8.23 -10.38 10.57
CA ILE A 52 -7.01 -10.40 9.78
C ILE A 52 -7.01 -11.67 8.94
N THR A 53 -6.99 -11.50 7.61
CA THR A 53 -6.97 -12.64 6.71
C THR A 53 -5.57 -12.92 6.18
N LEU A 54 -4.75 -11.89 6.06
CA LEU A 54 -3.38 -12.03 5.57
C LEU A 54 -2.50 -11.02 6.28
N ARG A 55 -1.26 -11.38 6.49
CA ARG A 55 -0.26 -10.44 6.97
C ARG A 55 1.10 -10.87 6.48
N GLY A 56 2.00 -9.92 6.36
CA GLY A 56 3.36 -10.23 5.98
C GLY A 56 4.09 -9.04 5.43
N GLU A 57 5.24 -9.31 4.89
CA GLU A 57 6.07 -8.31 4.25
C GLU A 57 5.36 -7.79 3.01
N ALA A 58 5.39 -6.46 2.83
CA ALA A 58 4.62 -5.83 1.74
C ALA A 58 5.03 -6.36 0.36
N GLN A 59 6.31 -6.54 0.12
CA GLN A 59 6.78 -7.05 -1.17
C GLN A 59 6.28 -8.48 -1.42
N GLY A 60 6.25 -9.29 -0.38
CA GLY A 60 5.73 -10.64 -0.49
C GLY A 60 4.24 -10.64 -0.82
N LEU A 61 3.49 -9.74 -0.19
CA LEU A 61 2.06 -9.63 -0.47
C LEU A 61 1.81 -9.15 -1.89
N LEU A 62 2.61 -8.22 -2.40
CA LEU A 62 2.47 -7.75 -3.78
C LEU A 62 2.70 -8.86 -4.80
N ARG A 63 3.52 -9.85 -4.47
CA ARG A 63 3.81 -10.96 -5.37
C ARG A 63 2.84 -12.11 -5.23
N SER A 64 2.04 -12.11 -4.19
CA SER A 64 1.12 -13.20 -3.92
C SER A 64 0.00 -13.23 -4.95
N ASP A 65 -0.22 -14.37 -5.59
CA ASP A 65 -1.33 -14.53 -6.52
C ASP A 65 -2.66 -14.32 -5.83
N GLN A 66 -2.76 -14.78 -4.60
CA GLN A 66 -3.98 -14.64 -3.83
C GLN A 66 -4.31 -13.16 -3.60
N VAL A 67 -3.31 -12.38 -3.22
CA VAL A 67 -3.51 -10.96 -3.00
C VAL A 67 -3.82 -10.24 -4.30
N ARG A 68 -3.09 -10.56 -5.36
CA ARG A 68 -3.28 -9.90 -6.64
C ARG A 68 -4.68 -10.11 -7.19
N LYS A 69 -5.19 -11.33 -7.08
CA LYS A 69 -6.53 -11.63 -7.58
C LYS A 69 -7.62 -11.03 -6.70
N ALA A 70 -7.42 -11.07 -5.39
CA ALA A 70 -8.46 -10.66 -4.45
C ALA A 70 -8.49 -9.14 -4.24
N TYR A 71 -7.33 -8.50 -4.23
CA TYR A 71 -7.26 -7.11 -3.77
C TYR A 71 -6.61 -6.15 -4.73
N LEU A 72 -5.85 -6.64 -5.71
CA LEU A 72 -5.13 -5.77 -6.63
C LEU A 72 -5.79 -5.70 -8.00
N GLY A 73 -6.90 -6.40 -8.19
CA GLY A 73 -7.65 -6.36 -9.44
C GLY A 73 -7.01 -7.07 -10.61
N GLU A 74 -6.09 -7.98 -10.36
CA GLU A 74 -5.46 -8.76 -11.41
C GLU A 74 -6.10 -10.14 -11.51
N ASP A 75 -6.12 -10.63 -12.72
CA ASP A 75 -6.68 -11.96 -13.00
C ASP A 75 -5.67 -13.06 -12.87
#